data_fb86425d3fa35c28e1586c19cbd91498
#
_entry.id   fb86425d3fa35c28e1586c19cbd91498
#
_cell.length_a   1.000
_cell.length_b   1.000
_cell.length_c   1.000
_cell.angle_alpha   90.00
_cell.angle_beta   90.00
_cell.angle_gamma   90.00
#
_symmetry.space_group_name_H-M   'P 1'
#
loop_
_entity.id
_entity.type
_entity.pdbx_description
1 polymer ?
#
loop_
_entity_poly.entity_id
_entity_poly.type
_entity_poly.pdbx_seq_one_letter_code
_entity_poly.pdbx_strand_id
1 'polypeptide(L)'
;MSSERYLNHPTFGMLYQVSPATEGKDIYATLYAQKMFFLVSIKPKEILFEVIPYLDARNQAEINLQKVRRESSSDLAKWENLFKQTFL
;
A
#
# COMPACT_ATOMS: atom_id res chain seq x y z
N MET A 1 6.84 6.52 -15.82
CA MET A 1 7.40 5.64 -14.78
C MET A 1 6.27 5.07 -13.94
N SER A 2 6.31 3.78 -13.68
CA SER A 2 5.28 3.15 -12.86
C SER A 2 5.45 3.54 -11.39
N SER A 3 4.34 3.87 -10.73
CA SER A 3 4.34 4.12 -9.30
C SER A 3 4.14 2.83 -8.49
N GLU A 4 3.96 1.71 -9.16
CA GLU A 4 3.78 0.43 -8.49
C GLU A 4 5.09 -0.06 -7.89
N ARG A 5 4.97 -0.65 -6.71
CA ARG A 5 6.10 -1.26 -6.05
C ARG A 5 5.77 -2.66 -5.61
N TYR A 6 6.78 -3.51 -5.69
CA TYR A 6 6.73 -4.86 -5.15
C TYR A 6 7.88 -5.00 -4.16
N LEU A 7 7.58 -5.63 -3.04
CA LEU A 7 8.58 -5.93 -2.02
C LEU A 7 8.54 -7.41 -1.72
N ASN A 8 9.68 -7.99 -1.45
CA ASN A 8 9.78 -9.41 -1.10
C ASN A 8 9.87 -9.55 0.42
N HIS A 9 8.82 -10.13 1.00
CA HIS A 9 8.79 -10.41 2.43
C HIS A 9 9.46 -11.76 2.69
N PRO A 10 10.34 -11.87 3.68
CA PRO A 10 11.06 -13.13 3.93
C PRO A 10 10.16 -14.31 4.28
N THR A 11 8.99 -14.05 4.85
CA THR A 11 8.07 -15.13 5.23
C THR A 11 6.92 -15.28 4.25
N PHE A 12 6.32 -14.18 3.81
CA PHE A 12 5.08 -14.20 3.05
C PHE A 12 5.26 -14.01 1.55
N GLY A 13 6.50 -13.88 1.10
CA GLY A 13 6.79 -13.73 -0.32
C GLY A 13 6.53 -12.34 -0.85
N MET A 14 6.07 -12.26 -2.09
CA MET A 14 5.91 -10.99 -2.76
C MET A 14 4.72 -10.20 -2.23
N LEU A 15 4.95 -8.93 -1.93
CA LEU A 15 3.90 -7.97 -1.56
C LEU A 15 3.78 -6.92 -2.66
N TYR A 16 2.59 -6.38 -2.84
CA TYR A 16 2.39 -5.29 -3.78
C TYR A 16 1.76 -4.09 -3.09
N GLN A 17 2.13 -2.90 -3.53
CA GLN A 17 1.65 -1.65 -2.96
C GLN A 17 0.20 -1.41 -3.38
N VAL A 18 -0.66 -1.12 -2.41
CA VAL A 18 -2.10 -0.93 -2.65
C VAL A 18 -2.59 0.49 -2.37
N SER A 19 -1.68 1.37 -1.98
CA SER A 19 -2.03 2.78 -1.80
C SER A 19 -0.85 3.66 -2.19
N PRO A 20 -1.09 4.95 -2.50
CA PRO A 20 0.03 5.87 -2.71
C PRO A 20 0.89 5.95 -1.45
N ALA A 21 2.19 6.16 -1.65
CA ALA A 21 3.10 6.35 -0.54
C ALA A 21 2.98 7.78 -0.02
N THR A 22 2.58 7.93 1.23
CA THR A 22 2.49 9.25 1.87
C THR A 22 3.07 9.19 3.26
N GLU A 23 4.02 10.07 3.55
CA GLU A 23 4.59 10.21 4.89
C GLU A 23 5.12 8.89 5.47
N GLY A 24 5.62 8.01 4.61
CA GLY A 24 6.20 6.75 5.04
C GLY A 24 5.19 5.72 5.53
N LYS A 25 3.92 5.92 5.25
CA LYS A 25 2.86 4.98 5.67
C LYS A 25 2.31 4.23 4.47
N ASP A 26 3.14 3.41 3.87
CA ASP A 26 2.78 2.66 2.68
C ASP A 26 2.05 1.38 3.07
N ILE A 27 0.94 1.11 2.39
CA ILE A 27 0.18 -0.10 2.62
C ILE A 27 0.47 -1.10 1.49
N TYR A 28 0.83 -2.31 1.88
CA TYR A 28 1.10 -3.40 0.96
C TYR A 28 0.20 -4.60 1.29
N ALA A 29 -0.02 -5.45 0.31
CA ALA A 29 -0.81 -6.67 0.48
C ALA A 29 -0.07 -7.85 -0.15
N THR A 30 -0.34 -9.05 0.35
CA THR A 30 0.23 -10.27 -0.24
C THR A 30 -0.42 -10.56 -1.59
N LEU A 31 0.38 -11.12 -2.52
CA LEU A 31 -0.11 -11.52 -3.83
C LEU A 31 -0.85 -12.86 -3.79
N TYR A 32 -0.51 -13.72 -2.85
CA TYR A 32 -0.95 -15.12 -2.87
C TYR A 32 -1.86 -15.44 -1.71
N ALA A 33 -2.71 -16.45 -1.92
CA ALA A 33 -3.53 -17.08 -0.89
C ALA A 33 -4.41 -16.07 -0.15
N GLN A 34 -4.48 -16.18 1.17
CA GLN A 34 -5.22 -15.24 1.98
C GLN A 34 -4.51 -13.90 2.00
N LYS A 35 -5.26 -12.86 1.69
CA LYS A 35 -4.69 -11.53 1.61
C LYS A 35 -4.39 -10.99 2.99
N MET A 36 -3.12 -10.70 3.23
CA MET A 36 -2.64 -10.05 4.43
C MET A 36 -2.17 -8.64 4.09
N PHE A 37 -2.34 -7.73 5.04
CA PHE A 37 -1.97 -6.34 4.83
C PHE A 37 -0.82 -5.94 5.75
N PHE A 38 0.05 -5.09 5.22
CA PHE A 38 1.24 -4.64 5.93
C PHE A 38 1.37 -3.13 5.84
N LEU A 39 1.70 -2.53 6.97
CA LEU A 39 2.22 -1.16 6.97
C LEU A 39 3.72 -1.28 6.81
N VAL A 40 4.24 -0.67 5.74
CA VAL A 40 5.65 -0.76 5.41
C VAL A 40 6.31 0.59 5.63
N SER A 41 7.38 0.58 6.42
CA SER A 41 8.22 1.76 6.64
C SER A 41 9.59 1.51 6.05
N ILE A 42 10.02 2.38 5.15
CA ILE A 42 11.32 2.27 4.51
C ILE A 42 12.26 3.26 5.17
N LYS A 43 13.27 2.75 5.85
CA LYS A 43 14.30 3.55 6.49
C LYS A 43 15.61 3.38 5.74
N PRO A 44 16.60 4.28 5.93
CA PRO A 44 17.82 4.24 5.13
C PRO A 44 18.53 2.89 5.10
N LYS A 45 18.46 2.12 6.16
CA LYS A 45 19.19 0.85 6.25
C LYS A 45 18.31 -0.38 6.37
N GLU A 46 16.99 -0.21 6.44
CA GLU A 46 16.11 -1.36 6.62
C GLU A 46 14.68 -1.07 6.18
N ILE A 47 13.97 -2.13 5.89
CA ILE A 47 12.54 -2.06 5.59
C ILE A 47 11.83 -2.78 6.73
N LEU A 48 10.89 -2.08 7.37
CA LEU A 48 10.10 -2.62 8.46
C LEU A 48 8.71 -2.98 7.97
N PHE A 49 8.27 -4.19 8.31
CA PHE A 49 6.94 -4.68 7.96
C PHE A 49 6.13 -4.85 9.23
N GLU A 50 4.94 -4.29 9.25
CA GLU A 50 4.01 -4.45 10.36
C GLU A 50 2.70 -5.02 9.83
N VAL A 51 2.29 -6.19 10.31
CA VAL A 51 1.00 -6.78 9.94
C VAL A 51 -0.11 -5.95 10.58
N ILE A 52 -1.08 -5.54 9.77
CA ILE A 52 -2.21 -4.74 10.25
C ILE A 52 -3.53 -5.38 9.84
N PRO A 53 -4.60 -5.18 10.63
CA PRO A 53 -5.92 -5.67 10.26
C PRO A 53 -6.46 -5.03 8.99
N TYR A 54 -7.39 -5.69 8.33
CA TYR A 54 -8.03 -5.19 7.12
C TYR A 54 -8.57 -3.77 7.29
N LEU A 55 -9.30 -3.51 8.37
CA LEU A 55 -9.91 -2.19 8.58
C LEU A 55 -8.85 -1.09 8.73
N ASP A 56 -7.77 -1.39 9.42
CA ASP A 56 -6.68 -0.43 9.56
C ASP A 56 -6.01 -0.14 8.23
N ALA A 57 -5.79 -1.19 7.44
CA ALA A 57 -5.21 -1.06 6.10
C ALA A 57 -6.11 -0.22 5.20
N ARG A 58 -7.40 -0.50 5.20
CA ARG A 58 -8.37 0.25 4.42
C ARG A 58 -8.41 1.72 4.81
N ASN A 59 -8.45 2.00 6.11
CA ASN A 59 -8.50 3.36 6.61
C ASN A 59 -7.25 4.14 6.23
N GLN A 60 -6.07 3.55 6.40
CA GLN A 60 -4.83 4.22 6.05
C GLN A 60 -4.71 4.42 4.54
N ALA A 61 -5.12 3.44 3.75
CA ALA A 61 -5.12 3.56 2.30
C ALA A 61 -6.04 4.69 1.83
N GLU A 62 -7.20 4.83 2.46
CA GLU A 62 -8.14 5.91 2.16
C GLU A 62 -7.53 7.27 2.49
N ILE A 63 -6.89 7.40 3.64
CA ILE A 63 -6.20 8.63 4.03
C ILE A 63 -5.14 8.99 3.00
N ASN A 64 -4.34 8.02 2.60
CA ASN A 64 -3.29 8.22 1.61
C ASN A 64 -3.87 8.66 0.26
N LEU A 65 -4.98 8.06 -0.14
CA LEU A 65 -5.66 8.40 -1.39
C LEU A 65 -6.19 9.84 -1.36
N GLN A 66 -6.77 10.26 -0.24
CA GLN A 66 -7.27 11.63 -0.09
C GLN A 66 -6.15 12.66 -0.21
N LYS A 67 -4.99 12.37 0.34
CA LYS A 67 -3.83 13.26 0.21
C LYS A 67 -3.42 13.43 -1.24
N VAL A 68 -3.39 12.33 -1.99
CA VAL A 68 -3.03 12.37 -3.41
C VAL A 68 -4.07 13.13 -4.23
N ARG A 69 -5.36 13.03 -3.88
CA ARG A 69 -6.41 13.81 -4.53
C ARG A 69 -6.17 15.30 -4.40
N ARG A 70 -5.77 15.74 -3.22
CA ARG A 70 -5.47 17.16 -2.96
C ARG A 70 -4.32 17.66 -3.81
N GLU A 71 -3.38 16.77 -4.12
CA GLU A 71 -2.20 17.11 -4.90
C GLU A 71 -2.43 17.01 -6.41
N SER A 72 -3.61 16.57 -6.83
CA SER A 72 -3.98 16.42 -8.24
C SER A 72 -2.99 15.54 -9.01
N SER A 73 -2.63 14.41 -8.43
CA SER A 73 -1.68 13.47 -9.02
C SER A 73 -2.22 12.87 -10.31
N SER A 74 -1.34 12.70 -11.31
CA SER A 74 -1.70 12.04 -12.56
C SER A 74 -2.02 10.55 -12.38
N ASP A 75 -1.58 9.94 -11.27
CA ASP A 75 -1.81 8.53 -10.98
C ASP A 75 -3.07 8.30 -10.16
N LEU A 76 -3.86 9.32 -9.91
CA LEU A 76 -5.03 9.22 -9.05
C LEU A 76 -6.00 8.14 -9.49
N ALA A 77 -6.34 8.10 -10.78
CA ALA A 77 -7.28 7.11 -11.31
C ALA A 77 -6.81 5.68 -11.06
N LYS A 78 -5.52 5.45 -11.23
CA LYS A 78 -4.90 4.14 -11.00
C LYS A 78 -5.04 3.73 -9.54
N TRP A 79 -4.72 4.64 -8.61
CA TRP A 79 -4.81 4.35 -7.18
C TRP A 79 -6.26 4.16 -6.73
N GLU A 80 -7.21 4.91 -7.29
CA GLU A 80 -8.61 4.73 -6.98
C GLU A 80 -9.11 3.36 -7.44
N ASN A 81 -8.75 2.95 -8.64
CA ASN A 81 -9.12 1.62 -9.14
C ASN A 81 -8.53 0.52 -8.28
N LEU A 82 -7.27 0.66 -7.91
CA LEU A 82 -6.59 -0.32 -7.08
C LEU A 82 -7.24 -0.41 -5.69
N PHE A 83 -7.61 0.72 -5.12
CA PHE A 83 -8.33 0.76 -3.85
C PHE A 83 -9.64 -0.02 -3.93
N LYS A 84 -10.43 0.22 -4.98
CA LYS A 84 -11.69 -0.49 -5.17
C LYS A 84 -11.48 -1.98 -5.33
N GLN A 85 -10.50 -2.39 -6.10
CA GLN A 85 -10.19 -3.80 -6.30
C GLN A 85 -9.73 -4.48 -5.03
N THR A 86 -9.04 -3.76 -4.17
CA THR A 86 -8.45 -4.33 -2.96
C THR A 86 -9.40 -4.34 -1.78
N PHE A 87 -10.18 -3.27 -1.60
CA PHE A 87 -10.95 -3.04 -0.38
C PHE A 87 -12.47 -3.01 -0.59
N LEU A 88 -12.94 -3.13 -1.80
CA LEU A 88 -14.40 -3.14 -2.09
C LEU A 88 -14.81 -4.40 -2.90
#